data_9b32f8d45b2da506c2f65b79b6347940
#
_entry.id   9b32f8d45b2da506c2f65b79b6347940
#
_cell.length_a   1.000
_cell.length_b   1.000
_cell.length_c   1.000
_cell.angle_alpha   90.00
_cell.angle_beta   90.00
_cell.angle_gamma   90.00
#
_symmetry.space_group_name_H-M   'P 1'
#
loop_
_entity.id
_entity.type
_entity.pdbx_description
1 polymer ?
#
loop_
_entity_poly.entity_id
_entity_poly.type
_entity_poly.pdbx_seq_one_letter_code
_entity_poly.pdbx_strand_id
1 'polypeptide(L)'
;MPGPFDDDFDLDRVTRAVRGGFGPVLRRFGPIFAAVLAVLIVVSGTYQVGPGEQAVIRTFGRETGKAGPGLHFAFPLVQRRDVVNIQQVRRLEVGFRGQQRIRDEALMLTGDENIVEAQMIVQYRVSDPSKYLFRLKDPDETLRASAEVALRSMVGRTRIDDFLTTGRERVQDDAREWLQRLMNDYQSGISVTELKLQTVDAPDQVREAFHDVVRAREEKEKLINQARGYQADVIPRARGEAEKAIREAEGYKEQRVLRANGDASRFEATLTEYQKAPRVTRERLWLERTEDVLGRIETKVFVDEGVAKSAVPVLPLPIPGPAAGGKP
;
A
#
# COMPACT_ATOMS: atom_id res chain seq x y z
N MET A 1 -81.04 -73.01 7.03
CA MET A 1 -79.55 -73.09 7.33
C MET A 1 -79.10 -71.70 7.49
N PRO A 2 -78.79 -71.22 8.66
CA PRO A 2 -78.10 -69.93 8.89
C PRO A 2 -76.59 -70.20 8.95
N GLY A 3 -75.81 -69.35 8.26
CA GLY A 3 -74.36 -69.36 8.30
C GLY A 3 -73.79 -68.67 9.53
N PRO A 4 -72.65 -69.11 10.06
CA PRO A 4 -72.05 -68.56 11.26
C PRO A 4 -70.97 -67.54 10.84
N PHE A 5 -71.21 -66.28 11.00
CA PHE A 5 -70.17 -65.22 11.13
C PHE A 5 -70.86 -63.93 11.64
N ASP A 6 -71.18 -63.90 12.93
CA ASP A 6 -71.31 -62.69 13.71
C ASP A 6 -70.23 -62.69 14.77
N ASP A 7 -68.99 -62.24 14.34
CA ASP A 7 -67.95 -61.82 15.25
C ASP A 7 -68.13 -60.35 15.55
N ASP A 8 -69.00 -60.08 16.57
CA ASP A 8 -69.07 -58.80 17.25
C ASP A 8 -67.69 -58.49 17.85
N PHE A 9 -66.86 -57.67 17.07
CA PHE A 9 -65.63 -57.15 17.56
C PHE A 9 -65.90 -56.11 18.65
N ASP A 10 -65.92 -56.64 19.91
CA ASP A 10 -66.35 -55.93 21.14
C ASP A 10 -65.23 -54.84 21.46
N LEU A 11 -65.37 -53.69 20.83
CA LEU A 11 -64.50 -52.48 21.06
C LEU A 11 -64.52 -52.07 22.53
N ASP A 12 -65.60 -52.37 23.28
CA ASP A 12 -65.74 -52.08 24.72
C ASP A 12 -64.83 -52.96 25.59
N ARG A 13 -64.51 -54.18 25.17
CA ARG A 13 -63.54 -55.02 25.89
C ARG A 13 -62.11 -54.56 25.69
N VAL A 14 -61.80 -54.12 24.49
CA VAL A 14 -60.45 -53.59 24.19
C VAL A 14 -60.20 -52.25 24.92
N THR A 15 -61.18 -51.36 24.94
CA THR A 15 -61.12 -50.11 25.69
C THR A 15 -61.09 -50.27 27.20
N ARG A 16 -61.79 -51.28 27.77
CA ARG A 16 -61.74 -51.63 29.20
C ARG A 16 -60.41 -52.30 29.59
N ALA A 17 -59.81 -53.15 28.73
CA ALA A 17 -58.55 -53.81 29.00
C ALA A 17 -57.36 -52.75 28.96
N VAL A 18 -57.43 -51.80 28.05
CA VAL A 18 -56.43 -50.71 27.99
C VAL A 18 -56.55 -49.74 29.16
N ARG A 19 -57.77 -49.47 29.63
CA ARG A 19 -58.01 -48.59 30.80
C ARG A 19 -57.71 -49.25 32.15
N GLY A 20 -57.80 -50.59 32.28
CA GLY A 20 -57.60 -51.30 33.55
C GLY A 20 -56.10 -51.65 33.83
N GLY A 21 -55.31 -51.87 32.83
CA GLY A 21 -53.90 -52.32 32.98
C GLY A 21 -52.85 -51.24 33.13
N PHE A 22 -53.07 -50.06 32.56
CA PHE A 22 -52.11 -48.98 32.56
C PHE A 22 -52.28 -47.94 33.69
N GLY A 23 -53.46 -47.93 34.34
CA GLY A 23 -53.82 -46.92 35.37
C GLY A 23 -52.87 -46.83 36.56
N PRO A 24 -52.55 -47.92 37.29
CA PRO A 24 -51.72 -47.87 38.49
C PRO A 24 -50.23 -47.69 38.17
N VAL A 25 -49.76 -48.21 37.02
CA VAL A 25 -48.40 -48.07 36.57
C VAL A 25 -48.12 -46.61 36.14
N LEU A 26 -49.07 -46.01 35.39
CA LEU A 26 -48.99 -44.64 34.96
C LEU A 26 -48.99 -43.64 36.12
N ARG A 27 -49.73 -43.94 37.18
CA ARG A 27 -49.85 -43.11 38.39
C ARG A 27 -48.57 -43.14 39.25
N ARG A 28 -47.80 -44.25 39.21
CA ARG A 28 -46.61 -44.44 40.04
C ARG A 28 -45.31 -44.02 39.27
N PHE A 29 -45.27 -44.27 37.97
CA PHE A 29 -44.13 -43.93 37.10
C PHE A 29 -44.34 -42.66 36.29
N GLY A 30 -45.59 -42.15 36.20
CA GLY A 30 -45.90 -40.91 35.46
C GLY A 30 -45.09 -39.71 35.88
N PRO A 31 -44.93 -39.40 37.17
CA PRO A 31 -44.15 -38.25 37.61
C PRO A 31 -42.64 -38.44 37.31
N ILE A 32 -42.13 -39.68 37.41
CA ILE A 32 -40.71 -39.98 37.06
C ILE A 32 -40.50 -39.78 35.56
N PHE A 33 -41.42 -40.31 34.73
CA PHE A 33 -41.37 -40.15 33.28
C PHE A 33 -41.51 -38.68 32.86
N ALA A 34 -42.41 -37.93 33.50
CA ALA A 34 -42.56 -36.50 33.25
C ALA A 34 -41.30 -35.71 33.67
N ALA A 35 -40.67 -36.07 34.80
CA ALA A 35 -39.43 -35.46 35.23
C ALA A 35 -38.28 -35.76 34.29
N VAL A 36 -38.13 -36.99 33.83
CA VAL A 36 -37.11 -37.39 32.83
C VAL A 36 -37.33 -36.66 31.50
N LEU A 37 -38.60 -36.60 31.04
CA LEU A 37 -38.95 -35.86 29.82
C LEU A 37 -38.65 -34.36 29.94
N ALA A 38 -38.96 -33.74 31.11
CA ALA A 38 -38.67 -32.35 31.37
C ALA A 38 -37.14 -32.08 31.36
N VAL A 39 -36.35 -32.93 32.00
CA VAL A 39 -34.90 -32.85 31.96
C VAL A 39 -34.36 -33.00 30.54
N LEU A 40 -34.92 -33.93 29.77
CA LEU A 40 -34.53 -34.15 28.38
C LEU A 40 -34.86 -32.94 27.51
N ILE A 41 -35.99 -32.29 27.69
CA ILE A 41 -36.36 -31.04 27.02
C ILE A 41 -35.42 -29.89 27.40
N VAL A 42 -35.08 -29.76 28.69
CA VAL A 42 -34.14 -28.70 29.13
C VAL A 42 -32.76 -28.91 28.56
N VAL A 43 -32.23 -30.14 28.62
CA VAL A 43 -30.89 -30.45 28.10
C VAL A 43 -30.84 -30.28 26.59
N SER A 44 -31.86 -30.73 25.85
CA SER A 44 -31.88 -30.60 24.38
C SER A 44 -32.19 -29.17 23.88
N GLY A 45 -32.87 -28.38 24.72
CA GLY A 45 -33.21 -26.98 24.41
C GLY A 45 -32.13 -25.98 24.73
N THR A 46 -31.16 -26.36 25.56
CA THR A 46 -30.07 -25.46 25.94
C THR A 46 -29.02 -25.38 24.82
N TYR A 47 -28.59 -24.19 24.48
CA TYR A 47 -27.54 -23.96 23.50
C TYR A 47 -26.71 -22.75 23.86
N GLN A 48 -25.47 -22.77 23.40
CA GLN A 48 -24.53 -21.70 23.58
C GLN A 48 -24.28 -20.97 22.23
N VAL A 49 -24.36 -19.65 22.27
CA VAL A 49 -23.96 -18.78 21.14
C VAL A 49 -22.57 -18.26 21.42
N GLY A 50 -21.64 -18.47 20.49
CA GLY A 50 -20.24 -18.04 20.60
C GLY A 50 -20.07 -16.53 20.51
N PRO A 51 -18.90 -16.02 20.93
CA PRO A 51 -18.57 -14.62 20.72
C PRO A 51 -18.47 -14.32 19.21
N GLY A 52 -19.13 -13.23 18.79
CA GLY A 52 -19.20 -12.87 17.37
C GLY A 52 -20.30 -13.59 16.56
N GLU A 53 -21.10 -14.42 17.22
CA GLU A 53 -22.25 -15.06 16.62
C GLU A 53 -23.57 -14.47 17.14
N GLN A 54 -24.60 -14.57 16.35
CA GLN A 54 -25.95 -14.20 16.71
C GLN A 54 -26.91 -15.30 16.26
N ALA A 55 -27.77 -15.77 17.18
CA ALA A 55 -28.77 -16.73 16.85
C ALA A 55 -30.09 -16.04 16.55
N VAL A 56 -30.76 -16.45 15.49
CA VAL A 56 -32.12 -16.04 15.17
C VAL A 56 -33.06 -17.20 15.53
N ILE A 57 -34.02 -16.90 16.39
CA ILE A 57 -34.99 -17.88 16.89
C ILE A 57 -36.27 -17.82 16.07
N ARG A 58 -36.66 -18.95 15.53
CA ARG A 58 -37.92 -19.11 14.79
C ARG A 58 -38.94 -19.98 15.59
N THR A 59 -40.09 -19.46 15.75
CA THR A 59 -41.23 -20.21 16.34
C THR A 59 -42.26 -20.45 15.24
N PHE A 60 -42.53 -21.70 14.92
CA PHE A 60 -43.45 -22.10 13.82
C PHE A 60 -43.12 -21.42 12.48
N GLY A 61 -41.82 -21.20 12.19
CA GLY A 61 -41.34 -20.58 10.94
C GLY A 61 -41.32 -19.05 10.95
N ARG A 62 -41.88 -18.38 11.97
CA ARG A 62 -41.79 -16.92 12.12
C ARG A 62 -40.62 -16.55 13.03
N GLU A 63 -39.91 -15.48 12.69
CA GLU A 63 -38.92 -14.87 13.58
C GLU A 63 -39.60 -14.38 14.88
N THR A 64 -39.05 -14.81 16.01
CA THR A 64 -39.59 -14.44 17.33
C THR A 64 -38.58 -13.59 18.10
N GLY A 65 -37.28 -13.72 17.81
CA GLY A 65 -36.25 -12.94 18.50
C GLY A 65 -34.84 -13.25 18.04
N LYS A 66 -33.90 -12.43 18.49
CA LYS A 66 -32.48 -12.59 18.29
C LYS A 66 -31.79 -12.82 19.63
N ALA A 67 -30.88 -13.78 19.69
CA ALA A 67 -30.11 -14.07 20.88
C ALA A 67 -28.63 -13.71 20.61
N GLY A 68 -28.03 -12.92 21.50
CA GLY A 68 -26.64 -12.58 21.49
C GLY A 68 -25.74 -13.69 22.06
N PRO A 69 -24.44 -13.43 22.24
CA PRO A 69 -23.49 -14.37 22.85
C PRO A 69 -23.95 -14.77 24.27
N GLY A 70 -23.83 -16.05 24.59
CA GLY A 70 -24.19 -16.60 25.91
C GLY A 70 -24.97 -17.90 25.84
N LEU A 71 -25.45 -18.31 26.99
CA LEU A 71 -26.27 -19.51 27.15
C LEU A 71 -27.76 -19.14 26.99
N HIS A 72 -28.44 -19.80 26.08
CA HIS A 72 -29.86 -19.57 25.78
C HIS A 72 -30.62 -20.87 25.76
N PHE A 73 -31.96 -20.75 25.91
CA PHE A 73 -32.86 -21.87 25.84
C PHE A 73 -33.87 -21.67 24.70
N ALA A 74 -34.02 -22.68 23.86
CA ALA A 74 -35.03 -22.71 22.81
C ALA A 74 -35.84 -24.01 22.94
N PHE A 75 -37.16 -23.92 22.86
CA PHE A 75 -38.04 -25.09 23.01
C PHE A 75 -37.90 -26.01 21.78
N PRO A 76 -37.32 -27.22 21.95
CA PRO A 76 -36.85 -28.02 20.81
C PRO A 76 -37.92 -28.51 19.84
N LEU A 77 -39.17 -28.60 20.25
CA LEU A 77 -40.30 -29.00 19.41
C LEU A 77 -40.90 -27.86 18.57
N VAL A 78 -40.78 -26.62 19.04
CA VAL A 78 -41.52 -25.47 18.51
C VAL A 78 -40.59 -24.44 17.89
N GLN A 79 -39.40 -24.33 18.47
CA GLN A 79 -38.41 -23.33 18.08
C GLN A 79 -37.24 -23.95 17.33
N ARG A 80 -36.88 -23.32 16.23
CA ARG A 80 -35.62 -23.59 15.51
C ARG A 80 -34.71 -22.41 15.66
N ARG A 81 -33.42 -22.69 15.73
CA ARG A 81 -32.36 -21.69 15.85
C ARG A 81 -31.45 -21.75 14.63
N ASP A 82 -31.14 -20.60 14.09
CA ASP A 82 -30.13 -20.44 13.04
C ASP A 82 -29.04 -19.52 13.58
N VAL A 83 -27.82 -20.05 13.74
CA VAL A 83 -26.67 -19.30 14.26
C VAL A 83 -25.89 -18.78 13.09
N VAL A 84 -25.68 -17.46 13.06
CA VAL A 84 -24.91 -16.78 12.01
C VAL A 84 -23.77 -16.02 12.66
N ASN A 85 -22.56 -16.19 12.12
CA ASN A 85 -21.42 -15.40 12.54
C ASN A 85 -21.46 -14.02 11.88
N ILE A 86 -21.49 -12.97 12.71
CA ILE A 86 -21.61 -11.57 12.29
C ILE A 86 -20.24 -10.86 12.21
N GLN A 87 -19.21 -11.45 12.81
CA GLN A 87 -17.84 -10.87 12.78
C GLN A 87 -16.99 -11.46 11.66
N GLN A 88 -17.35 -12.67 11.21
CA GLN A 88 -16.62 -13.34 10.15
C GLN A 88 -16.72 -12.57 8.84
N VAL A 89 -15.58 -12.15 8.30
CA VAL A 89 -15.47 -11.63 6.94
C VAL A 89 -15.51 -12.82 5.97
N ARG A 90 -16.52 -12.84 5.14
CA ARG A 90 -16.72 -13.81 4.07
C ARG A 90 -16.19 -13.26 2.77
N ARG A 91 -15.75 -14.15 1.90
CA ARG A 91 -15.20 -13.81 0.59
C ARG A 91 -16.08 -14.39 -0.51
N LEU A 92 -16.41 -13.55 -1.47
CA LEU A 92 -17.17 -13.91 -2.66
C LEU A 92 -16.33 -13.59 -3.89
N GLU A 93 -16.22 -14.55 -4.80
CA GLU A 93 -15.49 -14.42 -6.05
C GLU A 93 -16.48 -14.17 -7.19
N VAL A 94 -16.17 -13.19 -8.06
CA VAL A 94 -16.96 -12.83 -9.23
C VAL A 94 -16.04 -12.82 -10.46
N GLY A 95 -16.46 -13.46 -11.54
CA GLY A 95 -15.67 -13.66 -12.75
C GLY A 95 -14.75 -14.86 -12.72
N PHE A 96 -14.63 -15.53 -11.56
CA PHE A 96 -13.83 -16.74 -11.40
C PHE A 96 -14.29 -17.58 -10.21
N ARG A 97 -13.83 -18.83 -10.16
CA ARG A 97 -14.00 -19.75 -9.02
C ARG A 97 -12.68 -20.48 -8.80
N GLY A 98 -11.95 -20.07 -7.76
CA GLY A 98 -10.60 -20.57 -7.52
C GLY A 98 -9.64 -20.23 -8.66
N GLN A 99 -9.26 -21.21 -9.49
CA GLN A 99 -8.41 -20.98 -10.67
C GLN A 99 -9.19 -20.95 -12.00
N GLN A 100 -10.47 -21.28 -11.97
CA GLN A 100 -11.28 -21.36 -13.18
C GLN A 100 -11.93 -20.00 -13.46
N ARG A 101 -11.71 -19.46 -14.67
CA ARG A 101 -12.36 -18.25 -15.16
C ARG A 101 -13.78 -18.55 -15.62
N ILE A 102 -14.71 -17.69 -15.28
CA ILE A 102 -16.10 -17.74 -15.74
C ILE A 102 -16.28 -16.56 -16.69
N ARG A 103 -16.20 -16.83 -18.00
CA ARG A 103 -16.19 -15.78 -19.04
C ARG A 103 -17.44 -14.91 -19.01
N ASP A 104 -18.60 -15.50 -18.80
CA ASP A 104 -19.88 -14.78 -18.82
C ASP A 104 -19.98 -13.72 -17.70
N GLU A 105 -19.32 -13.97 -16.56
CA GLU A 105 -19.25 -13.03 -15.45
C GLU A 105 -18.08 -12.04 -15.60
N ALA A 106 -16.98 -12.46 -16.26
CA ALA A 106 -15.74 -11.69 -16.33
C ALA A 106 -15.72 -10.69 -17.48
N LEU A 107 -16.38 -11.00 -18.63
CA LEU A 107 -16.37 -10.16 -19.81
C LEU A 107 -17.29 -8.95 -19.64
N MET A 108 -16.73 -7.75 -19.82
CA MET A 108 -17.45 -6.49 -19.68
C MET A 108 -17.06 -5.53 -20.81
N LEU A 109 -17.95 -4.60 -21.12
CA LEU A 109 -17.72 -3.55 -22.11
C LEU A 109 -17.43 -2.24 -21.37
N THR A 110 -16.36 -1.57 -21.75
CA THR A 110 -15.99 -0.24 -21.23
C THR A 110 -16.79 0.87 -21.92
N GLY A 111 -16.73 2.09 -21.35
CA GLY A 111 -17.43 3.25 -21.93
C GLY A 111 -16.93 3.71 -23.29
N ASP A 112 -15.76 3.28 -23.71
CA ASP A 112 -15.15 3.49 -25.01
C ASP A 112 -15.21 2.24 -25.93
N GLU A 113 -16.20 1.36 -25.67
CA GLU A 113 -16.56 0.20 -26.49
C GLU A 113 -15.47 -0.88 -26.60
N ASN A 114 -14.56 -0.94 -25.64
CA ASN A 114 -13.56 -1.99 -25.56
C ASN A 114 -14.04 -3.13 -24.65
N ILE A 115 -13.69 -4.36 -25.00
CA ILE A 115 -13.98 -5.54 -24.18
C ILE A 115 -12.82 -5.77 -23.21
N VAL A 116 -13.14 -5.92 -21.93
CA VAL A 116 -12.19 -6.24 -20.86
C VAL A 116 -12.65 -7.45 -20.07
N GLU A 117 -11.69 -8.23 -19.56
CA GLU A 117 -11.92 -9.25 -18.54
C GLU A 117 -11.64 -8.65 -17.18
N ALA A 118 -12.64 -8.61 -16.31
CA ALA A 118 -12.51 -8.14 -14.95
C ALA A 118 -12.89 -9.23 -13.97
N GLN A 119 -12.00 -9.52 -13.02
CA GLN A 119 -12.20 -10.43 -11.92
C GLN A 119 -12.16 -9.66 -10.62
N MET A 120 -13.10 -9.90 -9.72
CA MET A 120 -13.13 -9.22 -8.46
C MET A 120 -13.44 -10.15 -7.28
N ILE A 121 -13.05 -9.70 -6.12
CA ILE A 121 -13.33 -10.31 -4.84
C ILE A 121 -14.11 -9.30 -4.00
N VAL A 122 -15.25 -9.73 -3.51
CA VAL A 122 -16.06 -8.97 -2.57
C VAL A 122 -15.89 -9.57 -1.19
N GLN A 123 -15.43 -8.76 -0.25
CA GLN A 123 -15.38 -9.11 1.15
C GLN A 123 -16.59 -8.49 1.84
N TYR A 124 -17.32 -9.32 2.56
CA TYR A 124 -18.54 -8.90 3.23
C TYR A 124 -18.71 -9.59 4.57
N ARG A 125 -19.53 -9.02 5.41
CA ARG A 125 -19.99 -9.60 6.68
C ARG A 125 -21.49 -9.48 6.79
N VAL A 126 -22.08 -10.35 7.59
CA VAL A 126 -23.49 -10.26 7.91
C VAL A 126 -23.69 -9.24 9.01
N SER A 127 -24.38 -8.14 8.72
CA SER A 127 -24.70 -7.08 9.70
C SER A 127 -25.99 -7.35 10.44
N ASP A 128 -26.97 -7.95 9.78
CA ASP A 128 -28.25 -8.34 10.36
C ASP A 128 -28.63 -9.77 9.95
N PRO A 129 -28.44 -10.76 10.84
CA PRO A 129 -28.75 -12.16 10.54
C PRO A 129 -30.21 -12.41 10.18
N SER A 130 -31.16 -11.64 10.74
CA SER A 130 -32.57 -11.79 10.44
C SER A 130 -32.86 -11.45 8.99
N LYS A 131 -32.39 -10.31 8.53
CA LYS A 131 -32.54 -9.89 7.14
C LYS A 131 -31.84 -10.85 6.20
N TYR A 132 -30.63 -11.28 6.53
CA TYR A 132 -29.83 -12.21 5.74
C TYR A 132 -30.54 -13.56 5.53
N LEU A 133 -31.22 -14.10 6.57
CA LEU A 133 -31.86 -15.39 6.50
C LEU A 133 -33.28 -15.35 5.89
N PHE A 134 -33.99 -14.21 6.00
CA PHE A 134 -35.44 -14.19 5.69
C PHE A 134 -35.86 -13.25 4.57
N ARG A 135 -35.02 -12.31 4.17
CA ARG A 135 -35.37 -11.36 3.12
C ARG A 135 -35.04 -11.86 1.72
N LEU A 136 -33.98 -12.63 1.58
CA LEU A 136 -33.53 -13.18 0.31
C LEU A 136 -33.56 -14.71 0.36
N LYS A 137 -33.90 -15.33 -0.76
CA LYS A 137 -33.87 -16.78 -0.89
C LYS A 137 -32.45 -17.33 -0.85
N ASP A 138 -31.56 -16.67 -1.57
CA ASP A 138 -30.13 -16.98 -1.61
C ASP A 138 -29.35 -15.65 -1.56
N PRO A 139 -28.93 -15.22 -0.36
CA PRO A 139 -28.26 -13.94 -0.21
C PRO A 139 -26.87 -13.90 -0.86
N ASP A 140 -26.16 -15.04 -0.91
CA ASP A 140 -24.82 -15.10 -1.49
C ASP A 140 -24.89 -15.00 -3.02
N GLU A 141 -25.87 -15.65 -3.66
CA GLU A 141 -26.09 -15.55 -5.09
C GLU A 141 -26.63 -14.17 -5.49
N THR A 142 -27.52 -13.60 -4.67
CA THR A 142 -28.00 -12.23 -4.88
C THR A 142 -26.88 -11.22 -4.78
N LEU A 143 -25.99 -11.38 -3.79
CA LEU A 143 -24.79 -10.53 -3.66
C LEU A 143 -23.88 -10.66 -4.87
N ARG A 144 -23.69 -11.87 -5.40
CA ARG A 144 -22.87 -12.13 -6.58
C ARG A 144 -23.42 -11.43 -7.82
N ALA A 145 -24.68 -11.66 -8.12
CA ALA A 145 -25.35 -11.02 -9.26
C ALA A 145 -25.34 -9.48 -9.13
N SER A 146 -25.58 -8.98 -7.92
CA SER A 146 -25.54 -7.54 -7.64
C SER A 146 -24.14 -6.96 -7.81
N ALA A 147 -23.11 -7.69 -7.37
CA ALA A 147 -21.72 -7.28 -7.51
C ALA A 147 -21.28 -7.25 -8.97
N GLU A 148 -21.69 -8.24 -9.76
CA GLU A 148 -21.47 -8.26 -11.21
C GLU A 148 -22.11 -7.04 -11.89
N VAL A 149 -23.36 -6.75 -11.57
CA VAL A 149 -24.08 -5.58 -12.13
C VAL A 149 -23.43 -4.27 -11.70
N ALA A 150 -22.99 -4.18 -10.44
CA ALA A 150 -22.29 -3.02 -9.92
C ALA A 150 -21.00 -2.75 -10.71
N LEU A 151 -20.17 -3.79 -10.87
CA LEU A 151 -18.91 -3.66 -11.60
C LEU A 151 -19.17 -3.34 -13.07
N ARG A 152 -20.10 -4.05 -13.72
CA ARG A 152 -20.46 -3.82 -15.13
C ARG A 152 -20.94 -2.39 -15.37
N SER A 153 -21.74 -1.83 -14.45
CA SER A 153 -22.20 -0.44 -14.53
C SER A 153 -21.05 0.56 -14.39
N MET A 154 -20.08 0.31 -13.52
CA MET A 154 -18.92 1.20 -13.32
C MET A 154 -17.95 1.10 -14.49
N VAL A 155 -17.65 -0.11 -14.96
CA VAL A 155 -16.78 -0.35 -16.14
C VAL A 155 -17.37 0.30 -17.39
N GLY A 156 -18.69 0.18 -17.62
CA GLY A 156 -19.38 0.80 -18.76
C GLY A 156 -19.37 2.33 -18.79
N ARG A 157 -19.00 2.97 -17.69
CA ARG A 157 -18.82 4.43 -17.59
C ARG A 157 -17.36 4.87 -17.65
N THR A 158 -16.43 3.93 -17.55
CA THR A 158 -15.00 4.19 -17.46
C THR A 158 -14.32 3.83 -18.78
N ARG A 159 -13.31 4.62 -19.17
CA ARG A 159 -12.49 4.31 -20.34
C ARG A 159 -11.51 3.20 -20.01
N ILE A 160 -11.14 2.41 -21.01
CA ILE A 160 -10.21 1.29 -20.82
C ILE A 160 -8.87 1.74 -20.23
N ASP A 161 -8.34 2.86 -20.69
CA ASP A 161 -7.06 3.41 -20.20
C ASP A 161 -7.11 3.70 -18.68
N ASP A 162 -8.18 4.33 -18.21
CA ASP A 162 -8.38 4.65 -16.79
C ASP A 162 -8.60 3.37 -15.98
N PHE A 163 -9.34 2.40 -16.52
CA PHE A 163 -9.63 1.15 -15.85
C PHE A 163 -8.40 0.26 -15.68
N LEU A 164 -7.47 0.28 -16.63
CA LEU A 164 -6.22 -0.50 -16.58
C LEU A 164 -5.13 0.17 -15.74
N THR A 165 -5.22 1.49 -15.49
CA THR A 165 -4.16 2.27 -14.84
C THR A 165 -4.63 2.93 -13.53
N THR A 166 -4.71 4.25 -13.51
CA THR A 166 -4.93 5.08 -12.30
C THR A 166 -6.38 5.10 -11.82
N GLY A 167 -7.35 4.79 -12.67
CA GLY A 167 -8.77 4.80 -12.33
C GLY A 167 -9.27 3.57 -11.58
N ARG A 168 -8.43 2.53 -11.46
CA ARG A 168 -8.80 1.25 -10.87
C ARG A 168 -9.32 1.37 -9.43
N GLU A 169 -8.66 2.15 -8.59
CA GLU A 169 -9.07 2.36 -7.19
C GLU A 169 -10.42 3.08 -7.11
N ARG A 170 -10.60 4.12 -7.94
CA ARG A 170 -11.89 4.84 -8.02
C ARG A 170 -13.03 3.90 -8.40
N VAL A 171 -12.83 3.06 -9.43
CA VAL A 171 -13.84 2.09 -9.87
C VAL A 171 -14.17 1.09 -8.77
N GLN A 172 -13.18 0.64 -7.98
CA GLN A 172 -13.40 -0.24 -6.84
C GLN A 172 -14.26 0.43 -5.76
N ASP A 173 -13.95 1.67 -5.41
CA ASP A 173 -14.68 2.42 -4.38
C ASP A 173 -16.10 2.75 -4.82
N ASP A 174 -16.29 3.24 -6.04
CA ASP A 174 -17.58 3.56 -6.60
C ASP A 174 -18.46 2.29 -6.71
N ALA A 175 -17.88 1.17 -7.16
CA ALA A 175 -18.59 -0.11 -7.26
C ALA A 175 -18.96 -0.65 -5.87
N ARG A 176 -18.06 -0.54 -4.87
CA ARG A 176 -18.34 -0.92 -3.49
C ARG A 176 -19.50 -0.11 -2.90
N GLU A 177 -19.47 1.21 -3.08
CA GLU A 177 -20.51 2.10 -2.57
C GLU A 177 -21.86 1.81 -3.24
N TRP A 178 -21.85 1.61 -4.56
CA TRP A 178 -23.06 1.28 -5.29
C TRP A 178 -23.62 -0.07 -4.89
N LEU A 179 -22.76 -1.09 -4.73
CA LEU A 179 -23.14 -2.42 -4.26
C LEU A 179 -23.72 -2.34 -2.84
N GLN A 180 -23.12 -1.57 -1.94
CA GLN A 180 -23.65 -1.40 -0.58
C GLN A 180 -25.03 -0.75 -0.59
N ARG A 181 -25.25 0.27 -1.43
CA ARG A 181 -26.59 0.88 -1.60
C ARG A 181 -27.61 -0.15 -2.05
N LEU A 182 -27.28 -0.95 -3.06
CA LEU A 182 -28.15 -2.00 -3.59
C LEU A 182 -28.49 -3.07 -2.51
N MET A 183 -27.48 -3.48 -1.73
CA MET A 183 -27.69 -4.41 -0.61
C MET A 183 -28.58 -3.83 0.49
N ASN A 184 -28.51 -2.54 0.72
CA ASN A 184 -29.39 -1.84 1.67
C ASN A 184 -30.84 -1.76 1.13
N ASP A 185 -31.02 -1.45 -0.14
CA ASP A 185 -32.34 -1.39 -0.79
C ASP A 185 -33.04 -2.75 -0.77
N TYR A 186 -32.30 -3.83 -0.98
CA TYR A 186 -32.81 -5.20 -0.84
C TYR A 186 -33.01 -5.63 0.61
N GLN A 187 -32.59 -4.82 1.57
CA GLN A 187 -32.62 -5.15 3.00
C GLN A 187 -31.94 -6.50 3.26
N SER A 188 -30.82 -6.75 2.59
CA SER A 188 -30.12 -8.05 2.62
C SER A 188 -29.49 -8.40 3.96
N GLY A 189 -29.25 -7.42 4.84
CA GLY A 189 -28.50 -7.62 6.07
C GLY A 189 -26.99 -7.86 5.85
N ILE A 190 -26.48 -7.54 4.64
CA ILE A 190 -25.10 -7.66 4.27
C ILE A 190 -24.41 -6.29 4.33
N SER A 191 -23.21 -6.27 4.91
CA SER A 191 -22.31 -5.11 4.88
C SER A 191 -21.09 -5.46 4.05
N VAL A 192 -20.89 -4.78 2.93
CA VAL A 192 -19.73 -4.92 2.07
C VAL A 192 -18.56 -4.20 2.72
N THR A 193 -17.52 -4.95 3.07
CA THR A 193 -16.32 -4.41 3.72
C THR A 193 -15.34 -3.88 2.68
N GLU A 194 -15.08 -4.68 1.65
CA GLU A 194 -14.10 -4.36 0.61
C GLU A 194 -14.55 -4.97 -0.73
N LEU A 195 -14.31 -4.24 -1.81
CA LEU A 195 -14.42 -4.76 -3.17
C LEU A 195 -13.05 -4.56 -3.83
N LYS A 196 -12.43 -5.64 -4.28
CA LYS A 196 -11.09 -5.62 -4.84
C LYS A 196 -11.06 -6.25 -6.21
N LEU A 197 -10.60 -5.51 -7.20
CA LEU A 197 -10.31 -6.03 -8.54
C LEU A 197 -9.04 -6.87 -8.46
N GLN A 198 -9.12 -8.14 -8.81
CA GLN A 198 -7.99 -9.05 -8.81
C GLN A 198 -7.22 -8.96 -10.12
N THR A 199 -7.89 -9.21 -11.23
CA THR A 199 -7.32 -9.15 -12.56
C THR A 199 -8.21 -8.27 -13.42
N VAL A 200 -7.59 -7.37 -14.15
CA VAL A 200 -8.23 -6.56 -15.19
C VAL A 200 -7.31 -6.62 -16.38
N ASP A 201 -7.78 -7.20 -17.47
CA ASP A 201 -6.95 -7.43 -18.64
C ASP A 201 -7.81 -7.37 -19.93
N ALA A 202 -7.16 -7.22 -21.05
CA ALA A 202 -7.81 -7.39 -22.34
C ALA A 202 -8.03 -8.89 -22.63
N PRO A 203 -9.05 -9.27 -23.42
CA PRO A 203 -9.24 -10.64 -23.87
C PRO A 203 -7.99 -11.23 -24.50
N ASP A 204 -7.80 -12.56 -24.35
CA ASP A 204 -6.59 -13.27 -24.81
C ASP A 204 -6.20 -12.95 -26.26
N GLN A 205 -7.20 -12.75 -27.14
CA GLN A 205 -6.98 -12.51 -28.57
C GLN A 205 -6.30 -11.17 -28.89
N VAL A 206 -6.46 -10.16 -28.04
CA VAL A 206 -5.96 -8.79 -28.27
C VAL A 206 -4.97 -8.33 -27.20
N ARG A 207 -4.71 -9.16 -26.21
CA ARG A 207 -3.86 -8.84 -25.06
C ARG A 207 -2.47 -8.37 -25.47
N GLU A 208 -1.82 -9.09 -26.38
CA GLU A 208 -0.46 -8.76 -26.83
C GLU A 208 -0.41 -7.38 -27.50
N ALA A 209 -1.37 -7.08 -28.37
CA ALA A 209 -1.47 -5.78 -29.01
C ALA A 209 -1.73 -4.64 -28.02
N PHE A 210 -2.55 -4.88 -27.00
CA PHE A 210 -2.77 -3.91 -25.91
C PHE A 210 -1.51 -3.66 -25.08
N HIS A 211 -0.79 -4.72 -24.72
CA HIS A 211 0.47 -4.60 -24.00
C HIS A 211 1.52 -3.83 -24.79
N ASP A 212 1.57 -4.00 -26.11
CA ASP A 212 2.48 -3.23 -26.97
C ASP A 212 2.15 -1.74 -26.98
N VAL A 213 0.85 -1.38 -27.04
CA VAL A 213 0.41 0.02 -26.96
C VAL A 213 0.78 0.63 -25.59
N VAL A 214 0.51 -0.09 -24.51
CA VAL A 214 0.87 0.38 -23.15
C VAL A 214 2.37 0.57 -23.03
N ARG A 215 3.17 -0.41 -23.48
CA ARG A 215 4.64 -0.34 -23.47
C ARG A 215 5.16 0.85 -24.28
N ALA A 216 4.62 1.09 -25.47
CA ALA A 216 5.01 2.23 -26.29
C ALA A 216 4.67 3.58 -25.61
N ARG A 217 3.54 3.67 -24.92
CA ARG A 217 3.20 4.87 -24.12
C ARG A 217 4.15 5.07 -22.95
N GLU A 218 4.46 4.02 -22.20
CA GLU A 218 5.41 4.07 -21.09
C GLU A 218 6.81 4.47 -21.56
N GLU A 219 7.29 3.91 -22.69
CA GLU A 219 8.56 4.29 -23.30
C GLU A 219 8.58 5.77 -23.72
N LYS A 220 7.51 6.27 -24.32
CA LYS A 220 7.36 7.68 -24.65
C LYS A 220 7.46 8.57 -23.42
N GLU A 221 6.69 8.25 -22.35
CA GLU A 221 6.74 9.02 -21.10
C GLU A 221 8.11 8.95 -20.43
N LYS A 222 8.74 7.79 -20.45
CA LYS A 222 10.12 7.59 -19.97
C LYS A 222 11.12 8.48 -20.71
N LEU A 223 11.05 8.51 -22.04
CA LEU A 223 11.93 9.36 -22.86
C LEU A 223 11.68 10.84 -22.58
N ILE A 224 10.43 11.27 -22.46
CA ILE A 224 10.08 12.66 -22.11
C ILE A 224 10.66 13.03 -20.73
N ASN A 225 10.49 12.15 -19.74
CA ASN A 225 10.97 12.40 -18.38
C ASN A 225 12.50 12.38 -18.31
N GLN A 226 13.16 11.51 -19.07
CA GLN A 226 14.63 11.51 -19.21
C GLN A 226 15.13 12.82 -19.84
N ALA A 227 14.48 13.28 -20.92
CA ALA A 227 14.84 14.53 -21.57
C ALA A 227 14.65 15.74 -20.64
N ARG A 228 13.55 15.77 -19.89
CA ARG A 228 13.30 16.80 -18.86
C ARG A 228 14.34 16.75 -17.74
N GLY A 229 14.69 15.57 -17.26
CA GLY A 229 15.74 15.37 -16.25
C GLY A 229 17.10 15.87 -16.76
N TYR A 230 17.48 15.52 -18.00
CA TYR A 230 18.69 16.01 -18.64
C TYR A 230 18.70 17.54 -18.76
N GLN A 231 17.61 18.12 -19.22
CA GLN A 231 17.45 19.58 -19.30
C GLN A 231 17.61 20.25 -17.92
N ALA A 232 16.99 19.66 -16.89
CA ALA A 232 17.05 20.19 -15.53
C ALA A 232 18.44 20.08 -14.87
N ASP A 233 19.29 19.17 -15.32
CA ASP A 233 20.68 19.03 -14.85
C ASP A 233 21.65 19.96 -15.65
N VAL A 234 21.62 19.87 -16.96
CA VAL A 234 22.63 20.53 -17.82
C VAL A 234 22.50 22.04 -17.80
N ILE A 235 21.28 22.57 -17.89
CA ILE A 235 21.09 24.04 -17.97
C ILE A 235 21.52 24.75 -16.68
N PRO A 236 21.12 24.34 -15.47
CA PRO A 236 21.58 24.98 -14.25
C PRO A 236 23.09 24.81 -14.03
N ARG A 237 23.67 23.66 -14.38
CA ARG A 237 25.10 23.43 -14.30
C ARG A 237 25.88 24.38 -15.19
N ALA A 238 25.51 24.50 -16.48
CA ALA A 238 26.17 25.43 -17.42
C ALA A 238 26.03 26.88 -16.97
N ARG A 239 24.88 27.28 -16.45
CA ARG A 239 24.70 28.62 -15.87
C ARG A 239 25.58 28.83 -14.64
N GLY A 240 25.67 27.84 -13.75
CA GLY A 240 26.56 27.89 -12.59
C GLY A 240 28.04 28.02 -12.96
N GLU A 241 28.49 27.28 -13.97
CA GLU A 241 29.86 27.36 -14.47
C GLU A 241 30.14 28.72 -15.11
N ALA A 242 29.23 29.26 -15.91
CA ALA A 242 29.36 30.58 -16.49
C ALA A 242 29.43 31.69 -15.41
N GLU A 243 28.53 31.66 -14.42
CA GLU A 243 28.53 32.62 -13.32
C GLU A 243 29.81 32.51 -12.48
N LYS A 244 30.28 31.29 -12.22
CA LYS A 244 31.57 31.06 -11.54
C LYS A 244 32.74 31.70 -12.30
N ALA A 245 32.81 31.48 -13.59
CA ALA A 245 33.89 32.08 -14.43
C ALA A 245 33.83 33.61 -14.42
N ILE A 246 32.64 34.21 -14.47
CA ILE A 246 32.45 35.64 -14.35
C ILE A 246 32.95 36.17 -13.00
N ARG A 247 32.52 35.52 -11.90
CA ARG A 247 32.93 35.92 -10.56
C ARG A 247 34.42 35.75 -10.30
N GLU A 248 35.04 34.72 -10.83
CA GLU A 248 36.49 34.52 -10.76
C GLU A 248 37.24 35.62 -11.51
N ALA A 249 36.76 36.00 -12.70
CA ALA A 249 37.33 37.07 -13.47
C ALA A 249 37.19 38.44 -12.80
N GLU A 250 36.01 38.73 -12.23
CA GLU A 250 35.76 39.94 -11.44
C GLU A 250 36.67 40.01 -10.21
N GLY A 251 36.76 38.90 -9.45
CA GLY A 251 37.66 38.82 -8.29
C GLY A 251 39.12 39.01 -8.65
N TYR A 252 39.59 38.39 -9.74
CA TYR A 252 40.93 38.59 -10.24
C TYR A 252 41.21 40.06 -10.65
N LYS A 253 40.27 40.69 -11.36
CA LYS A 253 40.34 42.11 -11.71
C LYS A 253 40.50 42.97 -10.46
N GLU A 254 39.62 42.78 -9.48
CA GLU A 254 39.64 43.58 -8.23
C GLU A 254 40.94 43.35 -7.45
N GLN A 255 41.40 42.12 -7.31
CA GLN A 255 42.68 41.79 -6.70
C GLN A 255 43.85 42.48 -7.39
N ARG A 256 43.86 42.51 -8.71
CA ARG A 256 44.93 43.21 -9.49
C ARG A 256 44.92 44.69 -9.28
N VAL A 257 43.74 45.33 -9.28
CA VAL A 257 43.58 46.76 -9.03
C VAL A 257 43.97 47.11 -7.59
N LEU A 258 43.52 46.39 -6.61
CA LEU A 258 43.87 46.61 -5.22
C LEU A 258 45.37 46.43 -4.97
N ARG A 259 45.98 45.42 -5.58
CA ARG A 259 47.44 45.20 -5.50
C ARG A 259 48.21 46.34 -6.11
N ALA A 260 47.83 46.81 -7.31
CA ALA A 260 48.48 47.93 -7.96
C ALA A 260 48.34 49.23 -7.14
N ASN A 261 47.19 49.50 -6.59
CA ASN A 261 46.96 50.63 -5.71
C ASN A 261 47.81 50.54 -4.42
N GLY A 262 47.88 49.34 -3.84
CA GLY A 262 48.68 49.08 -2.65
C GLY A 262 50.21 49.31 -2.93
N ASP A 263 50.70 48.82 -4.08
CA ASP A 263 52.08 49.01 -4.48
C ASP A 263 52.37 50.48 -4.77
N ALA A 264 51.42 51.20 -5.41
CA ALA A 264 51.57 52.65 -5.66
C ALA A 264 51.60 53.44 -4.34
N SER A 265 50.68 53.18 -3.42
CA SER A 265 50.68 53.86 -2.11
C SER A 265 51.92 53.54 -1.29
N ARG A 266 52.46 52.33 -1.34
CA ARG A 266 53.70 51.95 -0.67
C ARG A 266 54.91 52.72 -1.32
N PHE A 267 54.93 52.83 -2.63
CA PHE A 267 55.97 53.58 -3.35
C PHE A 267 55.91 55.08 -2.96
N GLU A 268 54.71 55.71 -2.96
CA GLU A 268 54.54 57.09 -2.57
C GLU A 268 55.02 57.36 -1.14
N ALA A 269 54.60 56.47 -0.19
CA ALA A 269 55.05 56.60 1.22
C ALA A 269 56.59 56.46 1.32
N THR A 270 57.16 55.52 0.59
CA THR A 270 58.65 55.36 0.56
C THR A 270 59.31 56.54 -0.08
N LEU A 271 58.79 57.12 -1.19
CA LEU A 271 59.29 58.31 -1.86
C LEU A 271 59.23 59.53 -0.93
N THR A 272 58.17 59.71 -0.19
CA THR A 272 58.04 60.79 0.77
C THR A 272 59.14 60.76 1.86
N GLU A 273 59.42 59.61 2.44
CA GLU A 273 60.46 59.40 3.40
C GLU A 273 61.88 59.51 2.74
N TYR A 274 62.04 59.08 1.51
CA TYR A 274 63.30 59.24 0.73
C TYR A 274 63.59 60.72 0.50
N GLN A 275 62.60 61.56 0.16
CA GLN A 275 62.78 63.00 -0.03
C GLN A 275 63.25 63.72 1.21
N LYS A 276 62.86 63.27 2.42
CA LYS A 276 63.34 63.89 3.70
C LYS A 276 64.73 63.53 4.06
N ALA A 277 65.26 62.33 3.77
CA ALA A 277 66.60 61.90 4.09
C ALA A 277 67.15 60.91 3.01
N PRO A 278 67.54 61.36 1.83
CA PRO A 278 67.87 60.50 0.71
C PRO A 278 69.03 59.51 0.94
N ARG A 279 70.05 59.93 1.66
CA ARG A 279 71.22 59.09 1.91
C ARG A 279 70.94 57.94 2.87
N VAL A 280 70.26 58.23 4.00
CA VAL A 280 69.93 57.25 5.01
C VAL A 280 68.89 56.24 4.48
N THR A 281 67.87 56.73 3.81
CA THR A 281 66.77 55.87 3.28
C THR A 281 67.35 54.95 2.18
N ARG A 282 68.23 55.38 1.30
CA ARG A 282 68.86 54.51 0.32
C ARG A 282 69.67 53.39 0.96
N GLU A 283 70.43 53.70 1.97
CA GLU A 283 71.24 52.70 2.69
C GLU A 283 70.41 51.68 3.42
N ARG A 284 69.35 52.12 4.08
CA ARG A 284 68.39 51.26 4.72
C ARG A 284 67.67 50.33 3.72
N LEU A 285 67.13 50.84 2.65
CA LEU A 285 66.49 50.04 1.59
C LEU A 285 67.42 49.03 0.96
N TRP A 286 68.67 49.41 0.77
CA TRP A 286 69.70 48.50 0.25
C TRP A 286 70.02 47.38 1.22
N LEU A 287 70.17 47.69 2.49
CA LEU A 287 70.33 46.67 3.57
C LEU A 287 69.15 45.72 3.70
N GLU A 288 67.92 46.24 3.80
CA GLU A 288 66.70 45.46 3.85
C GLU A 288 66.56 44.52 2.63
N ARG A 289 66.87 45.02 1.44
CA ARG A 289 66.83 44.19 0.24
C ARG A 289 67.94 43.13 0.17
N THR A 290 69.09 43.45 0.63
CA THR A 290 70.21 42.50 0.70
C THR A 290 69.94 41.42 1.74
N GLU A 291 69.37 41.81 2.85
CA GLU A 291 68.91 40.86 3.95
C GLU A 291 67.84 39.91 3.41
N ASP A 292 66.80 40.42 2.69
CA ASP A 292 65.72 39.60 2.11
C ASP A 292 66.30 38.61 1.08
N VAL A 293 67.24 39.07 0.22
CA VAL A 293 67.87 38.20 -0.77
C VAL A 293 68.74 37.15 -0.11
N LEU A 294 69.57 37.56 0.81
CA LEU A 294 70.43 36.63 1.56
C LEU A 294 69.65 35.68 2.44
N GLY A 295 68.47 36.13 3.01
CA GLY A 295 67.58 35.27 3.80
C GLY A 295 67.03 34.11 3.05
N ARG A 296 66.82 34.25 1.74
CA ARG A 296 66.23 33.18 0.87
C ARG A 296 67.26 32.15 0.39
N ILE A 297 68.55 32.40 0.62
CA ILE A 297 69.64 31.49 0.19
C ILE A 297 69.90 30.51 1.34
N GLU A 298 69.61 29.21 1.15
CA GLU A 298 69.83 28.20 2.17
C GLU A 298 71.26 27.96 2.54
N THR A 299 72.16 28.02 1.57
CA THR A 299 73.58 27.79 1.80
C THR A 299 74.41 29.05 1.38
N LYS A 300 75.07 29.66 2.32
CA LYS A 300 75.87 30.88 2.12
C LYS A 300 77.33 30.57 2.34
N VAL A 301 78.14 30.85 1.37
CA VAL A 301 79.61 30.73 1.48
C VAL A 301 80.24 32.13 1.39
N PHE A 302 80.84 32.57 2.51
CA PHE A 302 81.52 33.82 2.55
C PHE A 302 83.00 33.55 2.26
N VAL A 303 83.50 34.15 1.23
CA VAL A 303 84.92 34.01 0.81
C VAL A 303 85.61 35.35 0.93
N ASP A 304 86.72 35.39 1.67
CA ASP A 304 87.49 36.58 1.84
C ASP A 304 88.25 36.92 0.54
N GLU A 305 88.46 38.21 0.25
CA GLU A 305 89.02 38.69 -1.03
C GLU A 305 90.39 38.13 -1.31
N GLY A 306 91.15 37.85 -0.25
CA GLY A 306 92.48 37.24 -0.37
C GLY A 306 92.49 35.80 -0.85
N VAL A 307 91.44 35.03 -0.46
CA VAL A 307 91.25 33.62 -0.85
C VAL A 307 90.60 33.49 -2.23
N ALA A 308 89.75 34.45 -2.61
CA ALA A 308 89.03 34.45 -3.86
C ALA A 308 89.94 34.56 -5.08
N LYS A 309 91.20 35.13 -4.93
CA LYS A 309 92.19 35.26 -5.98
C LYS A 309 93.02 34.00 -6.18
N SER A 310 93.00 33.05 -5.24
CA SER A 310 93.89 31.88 -5.25
C SER A 310 93.13 30.52 -5.24
N ALA A 311 91.87 30.52 -5.06
CA ALA A 311 91.05 29.29 -5.04
C ALA A 311 90.22 29.18 -6.33
N VAL A 312 90.35 28.06 -7.01
CA VAL A 312 89.34 27.64 -8.00
C VAL A 312 88.13 27.16 -7.24
N PRO A 313 86.97 27.81 -7.32
CA PRO A 313 85.82 27.41 -6.55
C PRO A 313 85.26 26.10 -7.13
N VAL A 314 85.61 25.00 -6.49
CA VAL A 314 84.84 23.74 -6.70
C VAL A 314 83.61 23.83 -5.81
N LEU A 315 82.62 24.49 -6.31
CA LEU A 315 81.29 24.45 -5.70
C LEU A 315 80.65 23.04 -5.93
N PRO A 316 80.40 22.22 -4.91
CA PRO A 316 79.63 20.99 -5.09
C PRO A 316 78.22 21.41 -5.45
N LEU A 317 77.87 21.37 -6.74
CA LEU A 317 76.49 21.46 -7.15
C LEU A 317 75.73 20.22 -6.59
N PRO A 318 74.69 20.40 -5.82
CA PRO A 318 73.84 19.24 -5.39
C PRO A 318 73.22 18.63 -6.66
N ILE A 319 73.65 17.42 -7.01
CA ILE A 319 73.00 16.62 -8.05
C ILE A 319 71.61 16.28 -7.53
N PRO A 320 70.55 16.69 -8.25
CA PRO A 320 69.22 16.25 -7.82
C PRO A 320 69.18 14.73 -7.87
N GLY A 321 68.98 14.09 -6.74
CA GLY A 321 68.74 12.67 -6.65
C GLY A 321 67.50 12.28 -7.49
N PRO A 322 67.46 11.04 -8.04
CA PRO A 322 66.30 10.59 -8.84
C PRO A 322 65.01 10.69 -8.03
N ALA A 323 64.04 11.38 -8.60
CA ALA A 323 62.70 11.49 -8.03
C ALA A 323 62.15 10.08 -7.73
N ALA A 324 61.88 9.79 -6.46
CA ALA A 324 61.25 8.55 -6.03
C ALA A 324 59.91 8.43 -6.75
N GLY A 325 59.84 7.41 -7.61
CA GLY A 325 58.63 7.07 -8.38
C GLY A 325 57.43 6.85 -7.47
N GLY A 326 56.41 7.67 -7.67
CA GLY A 326 55.10 7.40 -7.14
C GLY A 326 54.54 6.12 -7.76
N LYS A 327 54.13 5.18 -6.93
CA LYS A 327 53.35 4.04 -7.32
C LYS A 327 51.89 4.45 -7.53
N PRO A 328 51.16 3.65 -8.39
CA PRO A 328 49.85 3.98 -8.96
C PRO A 328 48.70 4.05 -7.98
#